data_5499b19040832467aedad97c1b6662f3
#
_entry.id   5499b19040832467aedad97c1b6662f3
#
_cell.length_a   1.000
_cell.length_b   1.000
_cell.length_c   1.000
_cell.angle_alpha   90.00
_cell.angle_beta   90.00
_cell.angle_gamma   90.00
#
_symmetry.space_group_name_H-M   'P 1'
#
loop_
_entity.id
_entity.type
_entity.pdbx_description
1 polymer ?
#
loop_
_entity_poly.entity_id
_entity_poly.type
_entity_poly.pdbx_seq_one_letter_code
_entity_poly.pdbx_strand_id
1 'polypeptide(L)'
;MFIVIKSEHYDCTNLICKKDTLEEAVTAVKDSMAQRINKNYHAGLTGADITHENEDRYGFSFNFDENRPADNSEPRAHGSYDFWKEDDEESVEWAVFEVTTDKPFFLLSYEEYESIELTGFYDSFDEAFGKMKELIAKSVNDVFDEDATADDVENMEDYNVFVHSNKNSQDNGAPLAFASFCDDYPNREWTVFHI
;
A
#
# COMPACT_ATOMS: atom_id res chain seq x y z
N MET A 1 -1.81 7.90 16.55
CA MET A 1 -0.92 8.27 15.41
C MET A 1 -1.48 7.64 14.15
N PHE A 2 -1.30 8.30 13.02
CA PHE A 2 -1.76 7.79 11.72
C PHE A 2 -0.59 7.68 10.75
N ILE A 3 -0.58 6.63 9.93
CA ILE A 3 0.36 6.43 8.83
C ILE A 3 -0.36 6.64 7.51
N VAL A 4 0.32 7.31 6.58
CA VAL A 4 -0.17 7.57 5.22
C VAL A 4 0.69 6.77 4.26
N ILE A 5 0.06 5.87 3.55
CA ILE A 5 0.67 4.96 2.58
C ILE A 5 0.27 5.39 1.17
N LYS A 6 1.17 5.20 0.21
CA LYS A 6 0.90 5.33 -1.22
C LYS A 6 1.45 4.10 -1.93
N SER A 7 0.66 3.49 -2.79
CA SER A 7 1.08 2.45 -3.73
C SER A 7 0.93 2.97 -5.15
N GLU A 8 1.90 2.73 -6.00
CA GLU A 8 1.86 3.03 -7.43
C GLU A 8 1.95 1.72 -8.19
N HIS A 9 1.05 1.49 -9.14
CA HIS A 9 1.07 0.31 -9.99
C HIS A 9 2.43 0.19 -10.71
N TYR A 10 3.02 -0.98 -10.71
CA TYR A 10 4.37 -1.28 -11.21
C TYR A 10 5.53 -0.56 -10.49
N ASP A 11 5.28 0.13 -9.39
CA ASP A 11 6.29 0.73 -8.52
C ASP A 11 6.13 0.16 -7.10
N CYS A 12 6.82 0.68 -6.12
CA CYS A 12 6.74 0.18 -4.76
C CYS A 12 5.71 0.93 -3.91
N THR A 13 5.15 0.22 -2.93
CA THR A 13 4.39 0.84 -1.84
C THR A 13 5.33 1.63 -0.93
N ASN A 14 4.95 2.86 -0.58
CA ASN A 14 5.75 3.78 0.21
C ASN A 14 4.98 4.35 1.41
N LEU A 15 5.65 4.50 2.55
CA LEU A 15 5.17 5.28 3.68
C LEU A 15 5.44 6.77 3.41
N ILE A 16 4.41 7.56 3.09
CA ILE A 16 4.55 8.99 2.79
C ILE A 16 4.90 9.79 4.03
N CYS A 17 4.11 9.64 5.09
CA CYS A 17 4.31 10.38 6.34
C CYS A 17 3.56 9.74 7.52
N LYS A 18 3.88 10.25 8.72
CA LYS A 18 3.18 9.96 9.98
C LYS A 18 2.52 11.24 10.47
N LYS A 19 1.33 11.14 11.02
CA LYS A 19 0.52 12.27 11.50
C LYS A 19 -0.06 11.98 12.88
N ASP A 20 -0.24 12.99 13.67
CA ASP A 20 -0.80 12.85 15.01
C ASP A 20 -2.33 12.73 14.97
N THR A 21 -2.97 13.42 14.03
CA THR A 21 -4.43 13.44 13.86
C THR A 21 -4.87 12.84 12.53
N LEU A 22 -6.10 12.32 12.50
CA LEU A 22 -6.73 11.80 11.29
C LEU A 22 -6.93 12.91 10.24
N GLU A 23 -7.30 14.13 10.69
CA GLU A 23 -7.49 15.29 9.82
C GLU A 23 -6.20 15.67 9.08
N GLU A 24 -5.05 15.67 9.78
CA GLU A 24 -3.73 15.91 9.15
C GLU A 24 -3.36 14.82 8.16
N ALA A 25 -3.68 13.56 8.48
CA ALA A 25 -3.41 12.43 7.58
C ALA A 25 -4.28 12.50 6.32
N VAL A 26 -5.57 12.77 6.46
CA VAL A 26 -6.51 12.99 5.34
C VAL A 26 -6.06 14.17 4.47
N THR A 27 -5.63 15.27 5.08
CA THR A 27 -5.09 16.41 4.34
C THR A 27 -3.85 16.02 3.53
N ALA A 28 -2.94 15.25 4.12
CA ALA A 28 -1.74 14.79 3.43
C ALA A 28 -2.05 13.88 2.21
N VAL A 29 -3.06 13.00 2.33
CA VAL A 29 -3.56 12.22 1.18
C VAL A 29 -4.08 13.14 0.08
N LYS A 30 -5.00 14.04 0.41
CA LYS A 30 -5.61 14.96 -0.56
C LYS A 30 -4.58 15.83 -1.28
N ASP A 31 -3.59 16.33 -0.55
CA ASP A 31 -2.50 17.11 -1.14
C ASP A 31 -1.63 16.27 -2.09
N SER A 32 -1.34 15.02 -1.72
CA SER A 32 -0.60 14.08 -2.56
C SER A 32 -1.38 13.71 -3.83
N MET A 33 -2.69 13.46 -3.72
CA MET A 33 -3.58 13.23 -4.86
C MET A 33 -3.61 14.44 -5.80
N ALA A 34 -3.81 15.64 -5.28
CA ALA A 34 -3.83 16.87 -6.07
C ALA A 34 -2.51 17.08 -6.83
N GLN A 35 -1.36 16.81 -6.19
CA GLN A 35 -0.05 16.87 -6.86
C GLN A 35 0.06 15.86 -8.00
N ARG A 36 -0.43 14.63 -7.81
CA ARG A 36 -0.40 13.58 -8.86
C ARG A 36 -1.29 13.96 -10.04
N ILE A 37 -2.52 14.39 -9.79
CA ILE A 37 -3.47 14.83 -10.82
C ILE A 37 -2.90 16.02 -11.59
N ASN A 38 -2.30 17.00 -10.90
CA ASN A 38 -1.68 18.16 -11.55
C ASN A 38 -0.52 17.79 -12.47
N LYS A 39 0.23 16.72 -12.17
CA LYS A 39 1.31 16.23 -13.04
C LYS A 39 0.78 15.87 -14.44
N ASN A 40 -0.44 15.28 -14.49
CA ASN A 40 -1.03 14.79 -15.74
C ASN A 40 -1.95 15.81 -16.42
N TYR A 41 -2.73 16.56 -15.65
CA TYR A 41 -3.74 17.49 -16.19
C TYR A 41 -3.32 18.97 -16.18
N HIS A 42 -2.24 19.35 -15.47
CA HIS A 42 -1.83 20.75 -15.28
C HIS A 42 -2.95 21.66 -14.74
N ALA A 43 -3.84 21.10 -13.90
CA ALA A 43 -5.09 21.72 -13.49
C ALA A 43 -4.95 22.77 -12.37
N GLY A 44 -3.82 22.75 -11.63
CA GLY A 44 -3.57 23.65 -10.50
C GLY A 44 -4.42 23.32 -9.27
N LEU A 45 -4.83 22.05 -9.10
CA LEU A 45 -5.61 21.60 -7.95
C LEU A 45 -4.81 21.69 -6.64
N THR A 46 -5.54 21.89 -5.56
CA THR A 46 -5.08 21.76 -4.17
C THR A 46 -5.80 20.59 -3.49
N GLY A 47 -5.39 20.19 -2.29
CA GLY A 47 -6.10 19.16 -1.52
C GLY A 47 -7.57 19.52 -1.24
N ALA A 48 -7.93 20.82 -1.18
CA ALA A 48 -9.30 21.25 -1.01
C ALA A 48 -10.19 20.95 -2.24
N ASP A 49 -9.59 20.77 -3.40
CA ASP A 49 -10.29 20.44 -4.66
C ASP A 49 -10.53 18.93 -4.81
N ILE A 50 -9.97 18.09 -3.93
CA ILE A 50 -10.24 16.64 -3.89
C ILE A 50 -11.60 16.44 -3.22
N THR A 51 -12.66 16.52 -4.03
CA THR A 51 -14.06 16.45 -3.64
C THR A 51 -14.84 15.61 -4.65
N HIS A 52 -15.97 15.04 -4.23
CA HIS A 52 -16.86 14.27 -5.10
C HIS A 52 -17.22 14.96 -6.42
N GLU A 53 -17.33 16.29 -6.41
CA GLU A 53 -17.67 17.06 -7.61
C GLU A 53 -16.59 17.00 -8.71
N ASN A 54 -15.36 16.69 -8.33
CA ASN A 54 -14.21 16.65 -9.22
C ASN A 54 -13.78 15.22 -9.61
N GLU A 55 -14.35 14.18 -9.00
CA GLU A 55 -13.96 12.78 -9.22
C GLU A 55 -14.06 12.37 -10.69
N ASP A 56 -15.24 12.50 -11.29
CA ASP A 56 -15.47 12.11 -12.69
C ASP A 56 -14.61 12.91 -13.69
N ARG A 57 -14.24 14.14 -13.31
CA ARG A 57 -13.48 15.03 -14.18
C ARG A 57 -12.02 14.65 -14.31
N TYR A 58 -11.44 14.10 -13.25
CA TYR A 58 -10.01 13.85 -13.14
C TYR A 58 -9.66 12.38 -12.90
N GLY A 59 -10.64 11.48 -12.89
CA GLY A 59 -10.43 10.04 -12.75
C GLY A 59 -9.87 9.62 -11.39
N PHE A 60 -10.39 10.20 -10.30
CA PHE A 60 -10.02 9.78 -8.95
C PHE A 60 -11.25 9.41 -8.12
N SER A 61 -11.04 8.71 -7.03
CA SER A 61 -12.02 8.55 -5.96
C SER A 61 -11.38 8.87 -4.60
N PHE A 62 -12.18 9.39 -3.67
CA PHE A 62 -11.72 9.61 -2.30
C PHE A 62 -12.83 9.30 -1.31
N ASN A 63 -12.59 8.31 -0.44
CA ASN A 63 -13.50 7.87 0.60
C ASN A 63 -12.89 8.13 1.98
N PHE A 64 -13.67 8.76 2.84
CA PHE A 64 -13.30 9.04 4.21
C PHE A 64 -14.51 8.88 5.12
N ASP A 65 -14.36 8.07 6.17
CA ASP A 65 -15.38 7.89 7.21
C ASP A 65 -14.77 8.23 8.58
N GLU A 66 -15.12 9.41 9.09
CA GLU A 66 -14.67 9.90 10.39
C GLU A 66 -15.08 8.98 11.55
N ASN A 67 -16.21 8.29 11.41
CA ASN A 67 -16.80 7.42 12.43
C ASN A 67 -16.42 5.95 12.27
N ARG A 68 -15.67 5.58 11.24
CA ARG A 68 -15.24 4.18 11.04
C ARG A 68 -14.44 3.75 12.27
N PRO A 69 -14.80 2.63 12.91
CA PRO A 69 -14.00 2.09 14.02
C PRO A 69 -12.57 1.82 13.52
N ALA A 70 -11.58 1.94 14.40
CA ALA A 70 -10.22 1.54 14.12
C ALA A 70 -10.17 0.01 13.97
N ASP A 71 -10.54 -0.48 12.79
CA ASP A 71 -10.22 -1.85 12.36
C ASP A 71 -8.82 -1.81 11.76
N ASN A 72 -7.93 -2.66 12.25
CA ASN A 72 -6.53 -2.66 11.83
C ASN A 72 -6.34 -3.12 10.38
N SER A 73 -7.32 -3.77 9.75
CA SER A 73 -7.24 -4.25 8.37
C SER A 73 -7.68 -3.20 7.35
N GLU A 74 -8.69 -2.39 7.67
CA GLU A 74 -9.26 -1.42 6.74
C GLU A 74 -8.73 0.01 6.96
N PRO A 75 -8.45 0.77 5.88
CA PRO A 75 -8.01 2.16 6.01
C PRO A 75 -9.13 3.07 6.51
N ARG A 76 -8.77 4.07 7.33
CA ARG A 76 -9.65 5.17 7.80
C ARG A 76 -10.01 6.14 6.67
N ALA A 77 -9.13 6.27 5.70
CA ALA A 77 -9.37 6.98 4.46
C ALA A 77 -8.66 6.24 3.32
N HIS A 78 -9.27 6.24 2.15
CA HIS A 78 -8.75 5.64 0.94
C HIS A 78 -8.95 6.59 -0.23
N GLY A 79 -7.92 6.73 -1.08
CA GLY A 79 -7.98 7.47 -2.32
C GLY A 79 -7.42 6.63 -3.46
N SER A 80 -8.00 6.73 -4.63
CA SER A 80 -7.45 6.14 -5.85
C SER A 80 -7.43 7.16 -6.98
N TYR A 81 -6.51 6.98 -7.90
CA TYR A 81 -6.39 7.78 -9.10
C TYR A 81 -5.91 6.90 -10.24
N ASP A 82 -6.71 6.86 -11.31
CA ASP A 82 -6.42 6.13 -12.54
C ASP A 82 -6.30 7.11 -13.70
N PHE A 83 -5.19 7.02 -14.44
CA PHE A 83 -4.94 7.84 -15.60
C PHE A 83 -4.58 6.97 -16.81
N TRP A 84 -5.34 7.14 -17.87
CA TRP A 84 -5.19 6.40 -19.13
C TRP A 84 -4.96 7.39 -20.26
N LYS A 85 -3.80 7.31 -20.89
CA LYS A 85 -3.51 8.11 -22.07
C LYS A 85 -2.63 7.35 -23.04
N GLU A 86 -3.20 6.89 -24.15
CA GLU A 86 -2.51 6.15 -25.20
C GLU A 86 -1.76 4.91 -24.65
N ASP A 87 -0.43 5.00 -24.49
CA ASP A 87 0.42 3.93 -23.99
C ASP A 87 0.85 4.16 -22.52
N ASP A 88 0.34 5.21 -21.85
CA ASP A 88 0.60 5.53 -20.44
C ASP A 88 -0.61 5.14 -19.58
N GLU A 89 -0.42 4.12 -18.76
CA GLU A 89 -1.35 3.72 -17.71
C GLU A 89 -0.72 4.02 -16.35
N GLU A 90 -1.44 4.74 -15.52
CA GLU A 90 -1.03 5.06 -14.16
C GLU A 90 -2.19 4.73 -13.21
N SER A 91 -1.97 3.85 -12.25
CA SER A 91 -2.88 3.66 -11.12
C SER A 91 -2.12 3.91 -9.82
N VAL A 92 -2.71 4.73 -8.96
CA VAL A 92 -2.11 5.11 -7.69
C VAL A 92 -3.16 5.04 -6.59
N GLU A 93 -2.81 4.42 -5.49
CA GLU A 93 -3.67 4.32 -4.32
C GLU A 93 -3.04 4.97 -3.09
N TRP A 94 -3.88 5.51 -2.22
CA TRP A 94 -3.51 6.07 -0.92
C TRP A 94 -4.39 5.46 0.16
N ALA A 95 -3.78 5.13 1.29
CA ALA A 95 -4.48 4.63 2.46
C ALA A 95 -3.99 5.31 3.74
N VAL A 96 -4.91 5.53 4.69
CA VAL A 96 -4.61 6.03 6.03
C VAL A 96 -4.98 4.97 7.05
N PHE A 97 -4.00 4.50 7.82
CA PHE A 97 -4.23 3.55 8.91
C PHE A 97 -3.98 4.19 10.26
N GLU A 98 -4.80 3.82 11.25
CA GLU A 98 -4.59 4.21 12.63
C GLU A 98 -3.64 3.23 13.31
N VAL A 99 -2.56 3.76 13.89
CA VAL A 99 -1.61 2.96 14.69
C VAL A 99 -2.06 2.97 16.14
N THR A 100 -2.57 1.84 16.61
CA THR A 100 -3.13 1.65 17.96
C THR A 100 -2.19 0.89 18.91
N THR A 101 -0.97 0.61 18.46
CA THR A 101 0.03 -0.20 19.17
C THR A 101 1.38 0.51 19.23
N ASP A 102 2.26 0.06 20.13
CA ASP A 102 3.66 0.48 20.24
C ASP A 102 4.64 -0.42 19.45
N LYS A 103 4.11 -1.43 18.75
CA LYS A 103 4.91 -2.31 17.90
C LYS A 103 5.52 -1.55 16.73
N PRO A 104 6.85 -1.64 16.55
CA PRO A 104 7.54 -0.75 15.61
C PRO A 104 7.50 -1.19 14.15
N PHE A 105 7.05 -2.41 13.83
CA PHE A 105 6.98 -2.91 12.47
C PHE A 105 5.55 -3.19 12.06
N PHE A 106 5.24 -2.94 10.79
CA PHE A 106 3.94 -3.31 10.22
C PHE A 106 4.10 -3.92 8.83
N LEU A 107 3.15 -4.77 8.48
CA LEU A 107 3.05 -5.45 7.20
C LEU A 107 1.78 -5.00 6.50
N LEU A 108 1.93 -4.57 5.26
CA LEU A 108 0.84 -4.29 4.33
C LEU A 108 0.75 -5.39 3.28
N SER A 109 -0.45 -5.63 2.78
CA SER A 109 -0.71 -6.33 1.53
C SER A 109 -1.45 -5.41 0.58
N TYR A 110 -1.17 -5.57 -0.70
CA TYR A 110 -1.85 -4.91 -1.79
C TYR A 110 -2.16 -5.96 -2.85
N GLU A 111 -3.38 -5.97 -3.33
CA GLU A 111 -3.79 -6.76 -4.49
C GLU A 111 -4.35 -5.79 -5.53
N GLU A 112 -3.91 -5.93 -6.76
CA GLU A 112 -4.26 -5.04 -7.86
C GLU A 112 -5.77 -4.95 -8.03
N TYR A 113 -6.31 -3.73 -8.12
CA TYR A 113 -7.75 -3.38 -8.13
C TYR A 113 -8.49 -3.64 -6.80
N GLU A 114 -7.78 -4.04 -5.74
CA GLU A 114 -8.31 -4.07 -4.39
C GLU A 114 -7.61 -3.00 -3.52
N SER A 115 -8.09 -2.79 -2.32
CA SER A 115 -7.52 -1.78 -1.44
C SER A 115 -6.23 -2.25 -0.77
N ILE A 116 -5.36 -1.31 -0.41
CA ILE A 116 -4.23 -1.56 0.50
C ILE A 116 -4.79 -2.00 1.85
N GLU A 117 -4.33 -3.14 2.35
CA GLU A 117 -4.74 -3.69 3.64
C GLU A 117 -3.58 -3.71 4.65
N LEU A 118 -3.87 -3.40 5.89
CA LEU A 118 -2.92 -3.57 7.00
C LEU A 118 -3.06 -4.98 7.57
N THR A 119 -2.08 -5.84 7.29
CA THR A 119 -2.06 -7.23 7.75
C THR A 119 -1.78 -7.34 9.24
N GLY A 120 -0.94 -6.46 9.81
CA GLY A 120 -0.68 -6.43 11.24
C GLY A 120 0.55 -5.64 11.66
N PHE A 121 0.72 -5.56 13.00
CA PHE A 121 1.87 -4.95 13.66
C PHE A 121 2.70 -6.01 14.39
N TYR A 122 4.04 -5.85 14.40
CA TYR A 122 4.99 -6.84 14.88
C TYR A 122 6.06 -6.22 15.77
N ASP A 123 6.58 -7.00 16.70
CA ASP A 123 7.61 -6.54 17.65
C ASP A 123 9.01 -6.49 17.01
N SER A 124 9.23 -7.23 15.93
CA SER A 124 10.50 -7.26 15.21
C SER A 124 10.34 -7.36 13.71
N PHE A 125 11.39 -6.94 12.97
CA PHE A 125 11.47 -7.14 11.53
C PHE A 125 11.36 -8.62 11.15
N ASP A 126 12.06 -9.50 11.87
CA ASP A 126 12.10 -10.92 11.55
C ASP A 126 10.72 -11.59 11.70
N GLU A 127 9.90 -11.13 12.66
CA GLU A 127 8.51 -11.58 12.83
C GLU A 127 7.63 -11.07 11.67
N ALA A 128 7.71 -9.80 11.32
CA ALA A 128 6.96 -9.22 10.19
C ALA A 128 7.35 -9.88 8.85
N PHE A 129 8.65 -10.07 8.63
CA PHE A 129 9.18 -10.69 7.42
C PHE A 129 8.82 -12.18 7.32
N GLY A 130 8.86 -12.90 8.46
CA GLY A 130 8.38 -14.28 8.54
C GLY A 130 6.91 -14.39 8.17
N LYS A 131 6.07 -13.48 8.68
CA LYS A 131 4.65 -13.43 8.34
C LYS A 131 4.40 -13.10 6.86
N MET A 132 5.17 -12.19 6.28
CA MET A 132 5.13 -11.92 4.84
C MET A 132 5.40 -13.19 4.03
N LYS A 133 6.45 -13.95 4.35
CA LYS A 133 6.77 -15.21 3.68
C LYS A 133 5.66 -16.27 3.83
N GLU A 134 5.03 -16.38 5.00
CA GLU A 134 3.87 -17.26 5.18
C GLU A 134 2.70 -16.92 4.23
N LEU A 135 2.42 -15.62 4.05
CA LEU A 135 1.34 -15.18 3.17
C LEU A 135 1.66 -15.44 1.70
N ILE A 136 2.91 -15.24 1.28
CA ILE A 136 3.36 -15.57 -0.08
C ILE A 136 3.22 -17.06 -0.33
N ALA A 137 3.76 -17.92 0.56
CA ALA A 137 3.65 -19.36 0.44
C ALA A 137 2.19 -19.82 0.33
N LYS A 138 1.31 -19.23 1.15
CA LYS A 138 -0.13 -19.49 1.07
C LYS A 138 -0.69 -19.11 -0.29
N SER A 139 -0.37 -17.94 -0.83
CA SER A 139 -0.85 -17.49 -2.14
C SER A 139 -0.38 -18.42 -3.26
N VAL A 140 0.88 -18.84 -3.22
CA VAL A 140 1.42 -19.83 -4.18
C VAL A 140 0.67 -21.16 -4.09
N ASN A 141 0.44 -21.67 -2.87
CA ASN A 141 -0.30 -22.92 -2.66
C ASN A 141 -1.74 -22.85 -3.16
N ASP A 142 -2.41 -21.69 -2.92
CA ASP A 142 -3.78 -21.49 -3.37
C ASP A 142 -3.91 -21.46 -4.91
N VAL A 143 -2.85 -21.04 -5.63
CA VAL A 143 -2.86 -20.93 -7.10
C VAL A 143 -2.34 -22.20 -7.77
N PHE A 144 -1.23 -22.79 -7.29
CA PHE A 144 -0.53 -23.88 -7.97
C PHE A 144 -0.77 -25.27 -7.36
N ASP A 145 -1.60 -25.39 -6.32
CA ASP A 145 -1.85 -26.66 -5.58
C ASP A 145 -0.54 -27.29 -5.05
N GLU A 146 0.36 -26.45 -4.53
CA GLU A 146 1.66 -26.82 -3.96
C GLU A 146 1.59 -26.90 -2.43
N ASP A 147 2.63 -27.44 -1.81
CA ASP A 147 2.81 -27.53 -0.35
C ASP A 147 3.97 -26.64 0.12
N ALA A 148 4.10 -25.45 -0.46
CA ALA A 148 5.16 -24.49 -0.15
C ALA A 148 5.07 -23.97 1.30
N THR A 149 6.24 -23.75 1.90
CA THR A 149 6.39 -23.17 3.24
C THR A 149 7.08 -21.81 3.18
N ALA A 150 7.09 -21.06 4.26
CA ALA A 150 7.80 -19.79 4.35
C ALA A 150 9.31 -19.89 4.06
N ASP A 151 9.92 -21.05 4.32
CA ASP A 151 11.34 -21.27 4.06
C ASP A 151 11.65 -21.47 2.56
N ASP A 152 10.67 -21.87 1.79
CA ASP A 152 10.81 -22.12 0.33
C ASP A 152 10.74 -20.80 -0.46
N VAL A 153 10.09 -19.76 0.08
CA VAL A 153 9.72 -18.54 -0.63
C VAL A 153 10.90 -17.83 -1.32
N GLU A 154 12.08 -17.82 -0.72
CA GLU A 154 13.27 -17.18 -1.31
C GLU A 154 13.83 -17.92 -2.54
N ASN A 155 13.30 -19.10 -2.86
CA ASN A 155 13.71 -19.95 -4.00
C ASN A 155 12.56 -20.19 -4.99
N MET A 156 11.51 -19.38 -4.95
CA MET A 156 10.28 -19.56 -5.73
C MET A 156 10.22 -18.68 -6.99
N GLU A 157 11.35 -18.33 -7.58
CA GLU A 157 11.42 -17.54 -8.81
C GLU A 157 10.63 -18.18 -9.98
N ASP A 158 10.60 -19.52 -10.05
CA ASP A 158 9.85 -20.27 -11.06
C ASP A 158 8.32 -20.08 -10.95
N TYR A 159 7.82 -19.58 -9.80
CA TYR A 159 6.42 -19.26 -9.56
C TYR A 159 6.14 -17.75 -9.67
N ASN A 160 7.00 -16.98 -10.31
CA ASN A 160 6.90 -15.51 -10.39
C ASN A 160 6.83 -14.82 -9.03
N VAL A 161 7.48 -15.41 -8.03
CA VAL A 161 7.65 -14.79 -6.70
C VAL A 161 8.97 -14.02 -6.68
N PHE A 162 8.88 -12.74 -6.33
CA PHE A 162 10.05 -11.89 -6.10
C PHE A 162 10.07 -11.44 -4.66
N VAL A 163 11.20 -11.57 -3.96
CA VAL A 163 11.39 -11.13 -2.58
C VAL A 163 12.68 -10.33 -2.46
N HIS A 164 12.56 -9.14 -1.89
CA HIS A 164 13.69 -8.28 -1.56
C HIS A 164 13.62 -7.84 -0.11
N SER A 165 14.74 -7.87 0.60
CA SER A 165 14.81 -7.32 1.95
C SER A 165 16.06 -6.46 2.16
N ASN A 166 15.89 -5.33 2.84
CA ASN A 166 16.95 -4.42 3.23
C ASN A 166 16.73 -3.97 4.68
N LYS A 167 16.92 -4.90 5.62
CA LYS A 167 16.72 -4.69 7.06
C LYS A 167 17.44 -3.44 7.63
N ASN A 168 18.50 -2.99 6.96
CA ASN A 168 19.31 -1.85 7.40
C ASN A 168 18.99 -0.56 6.64
N SER A 169 17.91 -0.51 5.85
CA SER A 169 17.50 0.72 5.18
C SER A 169 17.26 1.83 6.22
N GLN A 170 17.91 2.96 6.03
CA GLN A 170 17.70 4.17 6.84
C GLN A 170 16.86 5.20 6.10
N ASP A 171 16.32 4.81 4.95
CA ASP A 171 15.50 5.70 4.14
C ASP A 171 14.10 5.82 4.78
N ASN A 172 13.77 7.03 5.23
CA ASN A 172 12.49 7.31 5.87
C ASN A 172 11.35 7.17 4.86
N GLY A 173 10.58 6.09 4.97
CA GLY A 173 9.42 5.83 4.12
C GLY A 173 9.64 4.71 3.09
N ALA A 174 10.89 4.30 2.82
CA ALA A 174 11.16 3.12 2.00
C ALA A 174 10.86 1.83 2.78
N PRO A 175 10.39 0.76 2.10
CA PRO A 175 10.15 -0.52 2.73
C PRO A 175 11.45 -1.18 3.19
N LEU A 176 11.39 -1.89 4.31
CA LEU A 176 12.46 -2.76 4.80
C LEU A 176 12.46 -4.13 4.10
N ALA A 177 11.31 -4.57 3.63
CA ALA A 177 11.16 -5.73 2.76
C ALA A 177 9.97 -5.49 1.83
N PHE A 178 10.09 -6.04 0.65
CA PHE A 178 9.08 -6.04 -0.39
C PHE A 178 9.01 -7.42 -1.03
N ALA A 179 7.82 -7.88 -1.34
CA ALA A 179 7.62 -9.06 -2.15
C ALA A 179 6.46 -8.86 -3.11
N SER A 180 6.56 -9.49 -4.27
CA SER A 180 5.48 -9.57 -5.25
C SER A 180 5.28 -11.00 -5.70
N PHE A 181 4.04 -11.33 -6.04
CA PHE A 181 3.61 -12.58 -6.65
C PHE A 181 2.64 -12.25 -7.78
N CYS A 182 2.96 -12.69 -8.98
CA CYS A 182 2.14 -12.45 -10.16
C CYS A 182 1.84 -13.78 -10.85
N ASP A 183 0.55 -14.17 -10.86
CA ASP A 183 0.05 -15.27 -11.66
C ASP A 183 -1.09 -14.78 -12.54
N ASP A 184 -0.78 -14.55 -13.80
CA ASP A 184 -1.69 -14.13 -14.88
C ASP A 184 -2.65 -12.95 -14.56
N TYR A 185 -2.71 -12.50 -13.28
CA TYR A 185 -3.61 -11.44 -12.77
C TYR A 185 -4.57 -11.89 -11.64
N PRO A 186 -4.73 -11.18 -10.51
CA PRO A 186 -4.11 -9.89 -10.14
C PRO A 186 -2.71 -10.04 -9.52
N ASN A 187 -1.89 -8.99 -9.67
CA ASN A 187 -0.61 -8.89 -8.99
C ASN A 187 -0.82 -8.66 -7.49
N ARG A 188 -0.09 -9.39 -6.66
CA ARG A 188 -0.13 -9.26 -5.19
C ARG A 188 1.21 -8.81 -4.66
N GLU A 189 1.19 -7.88 -3.73
CA GLU A 189 2.37 -7.32 -3.11
C GLU A 189 2.27 -7.33 -1.59
N TRP A 190 3.41 -7.49 -0.94
CA TRP A 190 3.54 -7.38 0.51
C TRP A 190 4.73 -6.51 0.86
N THR A 191 4.55 -5.67 1.85
CA THR A 191 5.58 -4.67 2.19
C THR A 191 5.71 -4.51 3.69
N VAL A 192 6.94 -4.64 4.22
CA VAL A 192 7.27 -4.44 5.63
C VAL A 192 7.89 -3.08 5.84
N PHE A 193 7.37 -2.33 6.80
CA PHE A 193 7.87 -1.01 7.20
C PHE A 193 8.23 -0.96 8.68
N HIS A 194 8.99 0.08 9.02
CA HIS A 194 9.25 0.51 10.38
C HIS A 194 8.52 1.84 10.66
N ILE A 195 7.80 1.89 11.81
CA ILE A 195 7.11 3.09 12.30
C ILE A 195 8.10 4.06 12.92
#